data_48b4a239247e548dba939cbc59491773
#
_entry.id   48b4a239247e548dba939cbc59491773
#
_cell.length_a   1.000
_cell.length_b   1.000
_cell.length_c   1.000
_cell.angle_alpha   90.00
_cell.angle_beta   90.00
_cell.angle_gamma   90.00
#
_symmetry.space_group_name_H-M   'P 1'
#
loop_
_entity.id
_entity.type
_entity.pdbx_description
1 polymer ?
#
loop_
_entity_poly.entity_id
_entity_poly.type
_entity_poly.pdbx_seq_one_letter_code
_entity_poly.pdbx_strand_id
1 'polypeptide(L)'
;NIPYDAERIHGISTELALEQGILLSEVLEKFNIALTKTKFIVGQNVGFDVNIMGCEFHRLNYGSDLSKMPVLDTCTEVTASLLKLPGGRGGRFKLPTLTELHQYLFNQPFSEAHNATADVEATTRCFLELIRKEIFTKEELDVTPEYFRSFREKNLGEIQLIGLQHINLKKASEEIRLRLKKIEQEKVQTTISEEVKSDLKDAAYAHLHNHSQFSVLQSTIAINDLVKATAKFKMPAVAM
;
A
#
# COMPACT_ATOMS: atom_id res chain seq x y z
N ASN A 1 9.63 11.32 -0.52
CA ASN A 1 8.54 11.34 0.48
C ASN A 1 7.31 10.67 -0.09
N ILE A 2 6.68 9.81 0.70
CA ILE A 2 5.40 9.19 0.36
C ILE A 2 4.29 10.19 0.69
N PRO A 3 3.40 10.52 -0.27
CA PRO A 3 2.26 11.39 -0.01
C PRO A 3 1.30 10.80 1.04
N TYR A 4 0.73 11.66 1.87
CA TYR A 4 -0.18 11.26 2.95
C TYR A 4 -1.36 10.40 2.45
N ASP A 5 -1.96 10.77 1.32
CA ASP A 5 -3.10 10.02 0.76
C ASP A 5 -2.70 8.60 0.32
N ALA A 6 -1.49 8.43 -0.21
CA ALA A 6 -0.95 7.12 -0.57
C ALA A 6 -0.68 6.27 0.69
N GLU A 7 -0.02 6.86 1.70
CA GLU A 7 0.23 6.21 2.99
C GLU A 7 -1.08 5.72 3.64
N ARG A 8 -2.12 6.55 3.62
CA ARG A 8 -3.43 6.20 4.17
C ARG A 8 -4.03 4.94 3.52
N ILE A 9 -3.74 4.72 2.23
CA ILE A 9 -4.24 3.56 1.49
C ILE A 9 -3.42 2.30 1.81
N HIS A 10 -2.11 2.33 1.56
CA HIS A 10 -1.26 1.14 1.66
C HIS A 10 -0.53 0.98 3.00
N GLY A 11 -0.56 2.00 3.87
CA GLY A 11 0.02 1.94 5.21
C GLY A 11 1.54 2.10 5.31
N ILE A 12 2.23 2.40 4.20
CA ILE A 12 3.69 2.58 4.19
C ILE A 12 4.00 4.04 4.43
N SER A 13 4.66 4.35 5.55
CA SER A 13 5.17 5.70 5.81
C SER A 13 6.50 5.95 5.11
N THR A 14 6.89 7.22 4.98
CA THR A 14 8.21 7.58 4.46
C THR A 14 9.33 6.99 5.32
N GLU A 15 9.18 7.01 6.63
CA GLU A 15 10.15 6.49 7.59
C GLU A 15 10.32 4.97 7.43
N LEU A 16 9.20 4.23 7.31
CA LEU A 16 9.23 2.78 7.06
C LEU A 16 9.94 2.46 5.74
N ALA A 17 9.61 3.21 4.67
CA ALA A 17 10.23 3.00 3.36
C ALA A 17 11.73 3.29 3.36
N LEU A 18 12.19 4.31 4.12
CA LEU A 18 13.62 4.63 4.24
C LEU A 18 14.38 3.61 5.08
N GLU A 19 13.75 3.03 6.10
CA GLU A 19 14.40 2.08 7.00
C GLU A 19 14.43 0.65 6.45
N GLN A 20 13.33 0.19 5.82
CA GLN A 20 13.15 -1.19 5.40
C GLN A 20 13.05 -1.38 3.88
N GLY A 21 12.97 -0.30 3.13
CA GLY A 21 12.93 -0.36 1.67
C GLY A 21 14.25 -0.86 1.08
N ILE A 22 14.16 -1.53 -0.04
CA ILE A 22 15.33 -1.94 -0.85
C ILE A 22 15.41 -1.09 -2.12
N LEU A 23 16.58 -1.04 -2.73
CA LEU A 23 16.79 -0.24 -3.93
C LEU A 23 15.90 -0.73 -5.08
N LEU A 24 15.31 0.19 -5.82
CA LEU A 24 14.47 -0.14 -6.97
C LEU A 24 15.21 -1.00 -8.00
N SER A 25 16.50 -0.75 -8.24
CA SER A 25 17.34 -1.57 -9.13
C SER A 25 17.38 -3.04 -8.72
N GLU A 26 17.50 -3.32 -7.41
CA GLU A 26 17.50 -4.70 -6.90
C GLU A 26 16.14 -5.37 -7.06
N VAL A 27 15.05 -4.61 -6.85
CA VAL A 27 13.68 -5.11 -7.08
C VAL A 27 13.49 -5.48 -8.53
N LEU A 28 13.87 -4.59 -9.45
CA LEU A 28 13.70 -4.80 -10.88
C LEU A 28 14.59 -5.94 -11.41
N GLU A 29 15.79 -6.10 -10.87
CA GLU A 29 16.64 -7.24 -11.22
C GLU A 29 16.00 -8.57 -10.82
N LYS A 30 15.53 -8.69 -9.56
CA LYS A 30 14.81 -9.88 -9.08
C LYS A 30 13.56 -10.16 -9.91
N PHE A 31 12.81 -9.12 -10.25
CA PHE A 31 11.62 -9.24 -11.07
C PHE A 31 11.96 -9.68 -12.50
N ASN A 32 13.00 -9.11 -13.11
CA ASN A 32 13.46 -9.51 -14.44
C ASN A 32 13.90 -10.98 -14.46
N ILE A 33 14.63 -11.44 -13.46
CA ILE A 33 15.00 -12.86 -13.33
C ILE A 33 13.76 -13.75 -13.21
N ALA A 34 12.74 -13.32 -12.47
CA ALA A 34 11.48 -14.05 -12.38
C ALA A 34 10.76 -14.12 -13.73
N LEU A 35 10.71 -13.02 -14.48
CA LEU A 35 10.10 -12.96 -15.82
C LEU A 35 10.71 -13.96 -16.80
N THR A 36 12.03 -14.19 -16.77
CA THR A 36 12.69 -15.16 -17.65
C THR A 36 12.24 -16.61 -17.42
N LYS A 37 11.61 -16.88 -16.28
CA LYS A 37 11.14 -18.21 -15.87
C LYS A 37 9.62 -18.34 -15.95
N THR A 38 8.92 -17.28 -16.32
CA THR A 38 7.46 -17.27 -16.36
C THR A 38 6.95 -17.23 -17.80
N LYS A 39 5.78 -17.79 -18.02
CA LYS A 39 5.10 -17.82 -19.29
C LYS A 39 4.09 -16.69 -19.43
N PHE A 40 3.47 -16.32 -18.32
CA PHE A 40 2.43 -15.30 -18.24
C PHE A 40 2.65 -14.35 -17.06
N ILE A 41 2.20 -13.13 -17.21
CA ILE A 41 1.93 -12.22 -16.08
C ILE A 41 0.46 -12.40 -15.72
N VAL A 42 0.19 -12.69 -14.44
CA VAL A 42 -1.18 -12.86 -13.95
C VAL A 42 -1.49 -11.74 -12.95
N GLY A 43 -2.67 -11.15 -13.06
CA GLY A 43 -3.07 -10.08 -12.12
C GLY A 43 -4.56 -9.76 -12.17
N GLN A 44 -4.95 -8.79 -11.38
CA GLN A 44 -6.29 -8.21 -11.35
C GLN A 44 -6.21 -6.77 -11.84
N ASN A 45 -6.76 -6.46 -13.00
CA ASN A 45 -6.56 -5.17 -13.69
C ASN A 45 -5.07 -4.91 -13.97
N VAL A 46 -4.38 -5.95 -14.40
CA VAL A 46 -2.92 -6.06 -14.48
C VAL A 46 -2.28 -5.08 -15.47
N GLY A 47 -3.05 -4.50 -16.38
CA GLY A 47 -2.56 -3.47 -17.30
C GLY A 47 -1.96 -2.25 -16.59
N PHE A 48 -2.49 -1.89 -15.42
CA PHE A 48 -1.93 -0.84 -14.59
C PHE A 48 -0.52 -1.21 -14.08
N ASP A 49 -0.37 -2.40 -13.53
CA ASP A 49 0.89 -2.89 -12.96
C ASP A 49 1.97 -3.05 -14.03
N VAL A 50 1.61 -3.62 -15.19
CA VAL A 50 2.50 -3.75 -16.35
C VAL A 50 3.01 -2.40 -16.82
N ASN A 51 2.14 -1.38 -16.88
CA ASN A 51 2.52 -0.03 -17.29
C ASN A 51 3.47 0.63 -16.27
N ILE A 52 3.17 0.55 -14.97
CA ILE A 52 4.04 1.09 -13.92
C ILE A 52 5.41 0.42 -13.95
N MET A 53 5.45 -0.90 -13.96
CA MET A 53 6.70 -1.65 -14.03
C MET A 53 7.46 -1.38 -15.32
N GLY A 54 6.77 -1.28 -16.46
CA GLY A 54 7.37 -0.93 -17.75
C GLY A 54 8.03 0.44 -17.74
N CYS A 55 7.42 1.43 -17.08
CA CYS A 55 8.03 2.75 -16.88
C CYS A 55 9.33 2.68 -16.07
N GLU A 56 9.35 1.88 -15.00
CA GLU A 56 10.55 1.73 -14.18
C GLU A 56 11.66 0.97 -14.92
N PHE A 57 11.31 -0.07 -15.68
CA PHE A 57 12.26 -0.76 -16.57
C PHE A 57 12.87 0.20 -17.60
N HIS A 58 12.05 1.06 -18.20
CA HIS A 58 12.53 2.07 -19.15
C HIS A 58 13.47 3.07 -18.47
N ARG A 59 13.13 3.58 -17.29
CA ARG A 59 13.96 4.56 -16.54
C ARG A 59 15.34 4.02 -16.21
N LEU A 60 15.46 2.73 -15.92
CA LEU A 60 16.73 2.07 -15.60
C LEU A 60 17.38 1.38 -16.79
N ASN A 61 16.90 1.62 -18.01
CA ASN A 61 17.41 1.01 -19.26
C ASN A 61 17.46 -0.52 -19.22
N TYR A 62 16.52 -1.17 -18.54
CA TYR A 62 16.35 -2.62 -18.66
C TYR A 62 15.82 -2.95 -20.06
N GLY A 63 16.46 -3.91 -20.73
CA GLY A 63 16.10 -4.32 -22.09
C GLY A 63 14.82 -5.14 -22.21
N SER A 64 14.17 -5.48 -21.11
CA SER A 64 12.94 -6.28 -21.09
C SER A 64 11.73 -5.42 -21.40
N ASP A 65 10.99 -5.80 -22.44
CA ASP A 65 9.75 -5.16 -22.85
C ASP A 65 8.55 -5.93 -22.28
N LEU A 66 8.03 -5.46 -21.16
CA LEU A 66 6.90 -6.08 -20.48
C LEU A 66 5.62 -6.11 -21.32
N SER A 67 5.48 -5.21 -22.28
CA SER A 67 4.31 -5.16 -23.17
C SER A 67 4.21 -6.38 -24.10
N LYS A 68 5.28 -7.11 -24.27
CA LYS A 68 5.33 -8.34 -25.07
C LYS A 68 5.03 -9.62 -24.28
N MET A 69 4.98 -9.51 -22.95
CA MET A 69 4.65 -10.66 -22.13
C MET A 69 3.15 -10.97 -22.22
N PRO A 70 2.78 -12.24 -22.43
CA PRO A 70 1.38 -12.65 -22.36
C PRO A 70 0.79 -12.39 -20.97
N VAL A 71 -0.42 -11.86 -20.93
CA VAL A 71 -1.10 -11.45 -19.70
C VAL A 71 -2.39 -12.26 -19.53
N LEU A 72 -2.63 -12.74 -18.31
CA LEU A 72 -3.89 -13.33 -17.88
C LEU A 72 -4.49 -12.44 -16.78
N ASP A 73 -5.57 -11.75 -17.11
CA ASP A 73 -6.25 -10.83 -16.19
C ASP A 73 -7.49 -11.46 -15.59
N THR A 74 -7.66 -11.37 -14.29
CA THR A 74 -8.88 -11.81 -13.61
C THR A 74 -10.00 -10.78 -13.63
N CYS A 75 -9.71 -9.52 -14.06
CA CYS A 75 -10.67 -8.43 -14.22
C CYS A 75 -11.12 -8.30 -15.68
N THR A 76 -12.02 -9.16 -16.12
CA THR A 76 -12.46 -9.27 -17.52
C THR A 76 -13.97 -9.17 -17.66
N GLU A 77 -14.46 -9.00 -18.89
CA GLU A 77 -15.89 -9.10 -19.23
C GLU A 77 -16.47 -10.48 -18.89
N VAL A 78 -15.65 -11.53 -18.93
CA VAL A 78 -16.07 -12.89 -18.57
C VAL A 78 -16.36 -12.96 -17.07
N THR A 79 -15.46 -12.47 -16.23
CA THR A 79 -15.68 -12.42 -14.77
C THR A 79 -16.77 -11.41 -14.40
N ALA A 80 -16.92 -10.30 -15.10
CA ALA A 80 -18.05 -9.39 -14.94
C ALA A 80 -19.40 -10.07 -15.23
N SER A 81 -19.46 -10.88 -16.29
CA SER A 81 -20.64 -11.65 -16.64
C SER A 81 -20.94 -12.77 -15.65
N LEU A 82 -19.92 -13.29 -14.98
CA LEU A 82 -20.04 -14.29 -13.92
C LEU A 82 -20.70 -13.68 -12.66
N LEU A 83 -20.22 -12.49 -12.24
CA LEU A 83 -20.71 -11.82 -11.04
C LEU A 83 -22.01 -11.05 -11.26
N LYS A 84 -22.26 -10.55 -12.47
CA LYS A 84 -23.45 -9.76 -12.86
C LYS A 84 -23.70 -8.52 -12.00
N LEU A 85 -22.61 -7.85 -11.58
CA LEU A 85 -22.69 -6.64 -10.77
C LEU A 85 -23.25 -5.48 -11.60
N PRO A 86 -24.18 -4.68 -11.07
CA PRO A 86 -24.74 -3.53 -11.75
C PRO A 86 -23.71 -2.39 -11.83
N GLY A 87 -23.89 -1.45 -12.80
CA GLY A 87 -23.11 -0.22 -12.88
C GLY A 87 -22.03 -0.19 -13.97
N GLY A 88 -21.98 -1.20 -14.84
CA GLY A 88 -21.15 -1.15 -16.06
C GLY A 88 -21.66 -0.15 -17.10
N ARG A 89 -20.76 0.36 -17.95
CA ARG A 89 -21.12 1.31 -19.01
C ARG A 89 -21.75 0.57 -20.21
N GLY A 90 -22.71 1.24 -20.88
CA GLY A 90 -23.30 0.72 -22.11
C GLY A 90 -24.12 -0.56 -21.94
N GLY A 91 -24.78 -0.76 -20.79
CA GLY A 91 -25.61 -1.93 -20.52
C GLY A 91 -24.84 -3.21 -20.17
N ARG A 92 -23.51 -3.10 -19.99
CA ARG A 92 -22.66 -4.21 -19.54
C ARG A 92 -22.67 -4.36 -18.03
N PHE A 93 -22.14 -5.45 -17.53
CA PHE A 93 -21.88 -5.60 -16.12
C PHE A 93 -20.65 -4.81 -15.70
N LYS A 94 -20.59 -4.39 -14.43
CA LYS A 94 -19.41 -3.75 -13.84
C LYS A 94 -18.27 -4.77 -13.78
N LEU A 95 -17.06 -4.36 -14.18
CA LEU A 95 -15.86 -5.14 -13.94
C LEU A 95 -15.62 -5.31 -12.43
N PRO A 96 -15.36 -6.53 -11.95
CA PRO A 96 -15.24 -6.79 -10.52
C PRO A 96 -13.93 -6.22 -9.95
N THR A 97 -13.98 -5.69 -8.74
CA THR A 97 -12.80 -5.51 -7.92
C THR A 97 -12.30 -6.87 -7.41
N LEU A 98 -11.05 -6.94 -6.95
CA LEU A 98 -10.50 -8.16 -6.37
C LEU A 98 -11.33 -8.65 -5.18
N THR A 99 -11.77 -7.74 -4.31
CA THR A 99 -12.61 -8.06 -3.16
C THR A 99 -13.96 -8.66 -3.58
N GLU A 100 -14.60 -8.08 -4.60
CA GLU A 100 -15.87 -8.59 -5.12
C GLU A 100 -15.71 -9.98 -5.75
N LEU A 101 -14.63 -10.18 -6.52
CA LEU A 101 -14.34 -11.48 -7.13
C LEU A 101 -14.04 -12.54 -6.07
N HIS A 102 -13.20 -12.22 -5.09
CA HIS A 102 -12.88 -13.12 -3.99
C HIS A 102 -14.12 -13.49 -3.18
N GLN A 103 -14.96 -12.50 -2.81
CA GLN A 103 -16.22 -12.72 -2.12
C GLN A 103 -17.16 -13.61 -2.91
N TYR A 104 -17.25 -13.45 -4.22
CA TYR A 104 -18.08 -14.28 -5.08
C TYR A 104 -17.59 -15.73 -5.15
N LEU A 105 -16.28 -15.92 -5.29
CA LEU A 105 -15.69 -17.26 -5.47
C LEU A 105 -15.67 -18.09 -4.18
N PHE A 106 -15.43 -17.44 -3.04
CA PHE A 106 -15.15 -18.11 -1.77
C PHE A 106 -16.16 -17.80 -0.66
N ASN A 107 -17.15 -16.96 -0.95
CA ASN A 107 -18.14 -16.50 0.03
C ASN A 107 -17.51 -15.90 1.32
N GLN A 108 -16.31 -15.36 1.19
CA GLN A 108 -15.52 -14.77 2.27
C GLN A 108 -14.87 -13.49 1.77
N PRO A 109 -14.98 -12.35 2.50
CA PRO A 109 -14.15 -11.20 2.22
C PRO A 109 -12.70 -11.55 2.53
N PHE A 110 -11.72 -11.04 1.76
CA PHE A 110 -10.35 -11.09 2.23
C PHE A 110 -10.04 -9.83 3.04
N SER A 111 -9.31 -10.02 4.14
CA SER A 111 -8.84 -8.94 4.98
C SER A 111 -7.58 -8.31 4.39
N GLU A 112 -7.34 -7.03 4.71
CA GLU A 112 -6.11 -6.32 4.33
C GLU A 112 -5.96 -5.99 2.84
N ALA A 113 -7.07 -5.73 2.14
CA ALA A 113 -7.03 -5.10 0.82
C ALA A 113 -6.07 -3.88 0.83
N HIS A 114 -5.27 -3.71 -0.23
CA HIS A 114 -4.19 -2.74 -0.38
C HIS A 114 -2.87 -3.09 0.36
N ASN A 115 -2.76 -4.28 0.91
CA ASN A 115 -1.49 -4.89 1.23
C ASN A 115 -1.05 -5.74 0.03
N ALA A 116 0.07 -5.40 -0.61
CA ALA A 116 0.51 -6.04 -1.84
C ALA A 116 0.62 -7.58 -1.73
N THR A 117 1.08 -8.11 -0.58
CA THR A 117 1.18 -9.56 -0.36
C THR A 117 -0.20 -10.20 -0.24
N ALA A 118 -1.14 -9.55 0.48
CA ALA A 118 -2.51 -10.02 0.59
C ALA A 118 -3.24 -9.98 -0.76
N ASP A 119 -3.03 -8.91 -1.54
CA ASP A 119 -3.60 -8.77 -2.88
C ASP A 119 -3.06 -9.84 -3.83
N VAL A 120 -1.75 -10.15 -3.78
CA VAL A 120 -1.13 -11.24 -4.57
C VAL A 120 -1.72 -12.60 -4.16
N GLU A 121 -1.89 -12.88 -2.87
CA GLU A 121 -2.49 -14.12 -2.40
C GLU A 121 -3.94 -14.26 -2.87
N ALA A 122 -4.75 -13.22 -2.70
CA ALA A 122 -6.14 -13.20 -3.12
C ALA A 122 -6.27 -13.35 -4.65
N THR A 123 -5.43 -12.66 -5.42
CA THR A 123 -5.40 -12.76 -6.89
C THR A 123 -5.02 -14.15 -7.35
N THR A 124 -3.97 -14.74 -6.77
CA THR A 124 -3.53 -16.09 -7.11
C THR A 124 -4.62 -17.13 -6.77
N ARG A 125 -5.23 -17.00 -5.61
CA ARG A 125 -6.34 -17.88 -5.21
C ARG A 125 -7.53 -17.75 -6.16
N CYS A 126 -7.94 -16.54 -6.50
CA CYS A 126 -9.01 -16.30 -7.48
C CYS A 126 -8.66 -16.88 -8.86
N PHE A 127 -7.45 -16.64 -9.35
CA PHE A 127 -7.01 -17.15 -10.65
C PHE A 127 -7.05 -18.69 -10.71
N LEU A 128 -6.50 -19.37 -9.72
CA LEU A 128 -6.53 -20.83 -9.65
C LEU A 128 -7.96 -21.38 -9.54
N GLU A 129 -8.84 -20.71 -8.80
CA GLU A 129 -10.24 -21.09 -8.68
C GLU A 129 -11.00 -20.89 -10.01
N LEU A 130 -10.71 -19.82 -10.76
CA LEU A 130 -11.25 -19.60 -12.09
C LEU A 130 -10.80 -20.67 -13.09
N ILE A 131 -9.55 -21.16 -13.00
CA ILE A 131 -9.07 -22.31 -13.76
C ILE A 131 -9.85 -23.57 -13.36
N ARG A 132 -10.02 -23.85 -12.07
CA ARG A 132 -10.77 -25.00 -11.55
C ARG A 132 -12.22 -25.00 -12.05
N LYS A 133 -12.83 -23.81 -12.16
CA LYS A 133 -14.20 -23.61 -12.68
C LYS A 133 -14.29 -23.53 -14.21
N GLU A 134 -13.20 -23.75 -14.92
CA GLU A 134 -13.12 -23.69 -16.40
C GLU A 134 -13.48 -22.32 -16.99
N ILE A 135 -13.28 -21.25 -16.22
CA ILE A 135 -13.47 -19.87 -16.71
C ILE A 135 -12.31 -19.48 -17.62
N PHE A 136 -11.09 -19.88 -17.27
CA PHE A 136 -9.93 -19.86 -18.17
C PHE A 136 -9.87 -21.18 -18.95
N THR A 137 -9.69 -21.10 -20.25
CA THR A 137 -9.60 -22.25 -21.13
C THR A 137 -8.15 -22.79 -21.17
N LYS A 138 -7.99 -24.04 -21.59
CA LYS A 138 -6.66 -24.63 -21.77
C LYS A 138 -5.86 -23.92 -22.88
N GLU A 139 -6.54 -23.36 -23.87
CA GLU A 139 -5.95 -22.57 -24.96
C GLU A 139 -5.39 -21.25 -24.41
N GLU A 140 -6.13 -20.51 -23.59
CA GLU A 140 -5.65 -19.27 -22.96
C GLU A 140 -4.45 -19.53 -22.04
N LEU A 141 -4.46 -20.66 -21.33
CA LEU A 141 -3.37 -21.08 -20.44
C LEU A 141 -2.19 -21.70 -21.20
N ASP A 142 -2.37 -21.98 -22.49
CA ASP A 142 -1.41 -22.68 -23.34
C ASP A 142 -0.88 -23.95 -22.67
N VAL A 143 -1.81 -24.83 -22.26
CA VAL A 143 -1.54 -26.11 -21.60
C VAL A 143 -2.23 -27.27 -22.35
N THR A 144 -1.68 -28.49 -22.17
CA THR A 144 -2.31 -29.67 -22.76
C THR A 144 -3.61 -30.05 -22.03
N PRO A 145 -4.55 -30.71 -22.74
CA PRO A 145 -5.77 -31.18 -22.10
C PRO A 145 -5.54 -32.10 -20.89
N GLU A 146 -4.47 -32.92 -20.94
CA GLU A 146 -4.10 -33.83 -19.87
C GLU A 146 -3.65 -33.07 -18.63
N TYR A 147 -2.82 -32.01 -18.82
CA TYR A 147 -2.38 -31.16 -17.71
C TYR A 147 -3.53 -30.42 -17.08
N PHE A 148 -4.43 -29.85 -17.90
CA PHE A 148 -5.62 -29.13 -17.42
C PHE A 148 -6.54 -30.07 -16.61
N ARG A 149 -6.78 -31.29 -17.10
CA ARG A 149 -7.55 -32.30 -16.40
C ARG A 149 -6.87 -32.69 -15.08
N SER A 150 -5.58 -32.98 -15.10
CA SER A 150 -4.82 -33.37 -13.90
C SER A 150 -4.85 -32.28 -12.83
N PHE A 151 -4.79 -30.99 -13.22
CA PHE A 151 -4.94 -29.89 -12.28
C PHE A 151 -6.30 -29.94 -11.57
N ARG A 152 -7.38 -30.15 -12.30
CA ARG A 152 -8.74 -30.21 -11.74
C ARG A 152 -8.94 -31.44 -10.85
N GLU A 153 -8.45 -32.59 -11.24
CA GLU A 153 -8.51 -33.83 -10.46
C GLU A 153 -7.76 -33.69 -9.12
N LYS A 154 -6.66 -32.95 -9.09
CA LYS A 154 -5.91 -32.67 -7.86
C LYS A 154 -6.54 -31.59 -6.99
N ASN A 155 -7.43 -30.77 -7.55
CA ASN A 155 -8.08 -29.66 -6.88
C ASN A 155 -9.61 -29.80 -6.93
N LEU A 156 -10.15 -30.91 -6.41
CA LEU A 156 -11.59 -31.19 -6.42
C LEU A 156 -12.38 -30.18 -5.56
N GLY A 157 -11.80 -29.73 -4.46
CA GLY A 157 -12.39 -28.73 -3.58
C GLY A 157 -12.00 -27.32 -3.96
N GLU A 158 -12.52 -26.36 -3.22
CA GLU A 158 -12.20 -24.95 -3.32
C GLU A 158 -10.70 -24.68 -3.08
N ILE A 159 -10.08 -23.83 -3.88
CA ILE A 159 -8.65 -23.49 -3.74
C ILE A 159 -8.41 -22.83 -2.38
N GLN A 160 -7.50 -23.42 -1.61
CA GLN A 160 -7.13 -22.96 -0.28
C GLN A 160 -6.16 -21.76 -0.34
N LEU A 161 -6.02 -21.06 0.77
CA LEU A 161 -5.00 -20.02 0.94
C LEU A 161 -3.60 -20.63 0.75
N ILE A 162 -2.72 -19.87 0.10
CA ILE A 162 -1.32 -20.25 -0.10
C ILE A 162 -0.55 -20.05 1.21
N GLY A 163 -1.02 -19.13 2.07
CA GLY A 163 -0.43 -18.84 3.37
C GLY A 163 0.79 -17.92 3.28
N LEU A 164 0.75 -16.96 2.36
CA LEU A 164 1.79 -15.93 2.28
C LEU A 164 1.82 -15.11 3.57
N GLN A 165 3.01 -14.96 4.14
CA GLN A 165 3.19 -14.13 5.32
C GLN A 165 3.16 -12.65 4.91
N HIS A 166 2.30 -11.88 5.53
CA HIS A 166 2.23 -10.43 5.31
C HIS A 166 2.34 -9.66 6.61
N ILE A 167 2.90 -8.47 6.51
CA ILE A 167 3.14 -7.57 7.64
C ILE A 167 2.05 -6.50 7.64
N ASN A 168 1.52 -6.18 8.80
CA ASN A 168 0.64 -5.03 8.95
C ASN A 168 1.46 -3.74 8.83
N LEU A 169 1.47 -3.16 7.63
CA LEU A 169 2.30 -2.00 7.28
C LEU A 169 1.90 -0.74 8.05
N LYS A 170 0.63 -0.56 8.39
CA LYS A 170 0.17 0.56 9.23
C LYS A 170 0.77 0.48 10.61
N LYS A 171 0.70 -0.69 11.23
CA LYS A 171 1.27 -0.94 12.56
C LYS A 171 2.80 -0.76 12.55
N ALA A 172 3.48 -1.29 11.53
CA ALA A 172 4.92 -1.12 11.38
C ALA A 172 5.32 0.37 11.23
N SER A 173 4.57 1.14 10.45
CA SER A 173 4.78 2.59 10.30
C SER A 173 4.57 3.34 11.61
N GLU A 174 3.54 3.01 12.38
CA GLU A 174 3.28 3.61 13.70
C GLU A 174 4.38 3.29 14.70
N GLU A 175 4.86 2.06 14.75
CA GLU A 175 5.95 1.63 15.64
C GLU A 175 7.25 2.39 15.35
N ILE A 176 7.62 2.56 14.09
CA ILE A 176 8.79 3.35 13.70
C ILE A 176 8.63 4.81 14.12
N ARG A 177 7.49 5.43 13.87
CA ARG A 177 7.23 6.81 14.28
C ARG A 177 7.30 7.01 15.79
N LEU A 178 6.77 6.08 16.56
CA LEU A 178 6.86 6.13 18.02
C LEU A 178 8.30 6.00 18.49
N ARG A 179 9.08 5.12 17.87
CA ARG A 179 10.52 4.96 18.18
C ARG A 179 11.31 6.21 17.87
N LEU A 180 11.10 6.81 16.69
CA LEU A 180 11.79 8.04 16.29
C LEU A 180 11.45 9.21 17.21
N LYS A 181 10.19 9.36 17.60
CA LYS A 181 9.77 10.39 18.58
C LYS A 181 10.45 10.23 19.93
N LYS A 182 10.61 8.99 20.43
CA LYS A 182 11.32 8.74 21.69
C LYS A 182 12.79 9.14 21.59
N ILE A 183 13.47 8.74 20.50
CA ILE A 183 14.88 9.11 20.27
C ILE A 183 15.05 10.63 20.19
N GLU A 184 14.13 11.33 19.55
CA GLU A 184 14.16 12.80 19.46
C GLU A 184 13.94 13.45 20.83
N GLN A 185 13.02 12.95 21.63
CA GLN A 185 12.80 13.43 23.00
C GLN A 185 14.00 13.19 23.90
N GLU A 186 14.65 12.02 23.80
CA GLU A 186 15.87 11.70 24.56
C GLU A 186 17.04 12.61 24.13
N LYS A 187 17.19 12.88 22.83
CA LYS A 187 18.22 13.83 22.34
C LYS A 187 17.99 15.26 22.86
N VAL A 188 16.74 15.72 22.86
CA VAL A 188 16.39 17.04 23.38
C VAL A 188 16.69 17.12 24.89
N GLN A 189 16.45 16.06 25.66
CA GLN A 189 16.77 16.03 27.09
C GLN A 189 18.28 16.01 27.37
N THR A 190 19.07 15.35 26.52
CA THR A 190 20.54 15.28 26.69
C THR A 190 21.27 16.55 26.21
N THR A 191 20.66 17.36 25.36
CA THR A 191 21.31 18.56 24.78
C THR A 191 21.15 19.80 25.67
N ILE A 192 20.22 19.80 26.62
CA ILE A 192 20.05 20.91 27.57
C ILE A 192 20.71 20.51 28.90
N SER A 193 21.96 20.93 29.11
CA SER A 193 22.65 20.75 30.39
C SER A 193 21.83 21.36 31.53
N GLU A 194 21.97 20.87 32.74
CA GLU A 194 21.28 21.43 33.93
C GLU A 194 21.71 22.90 34.16
N GLU A 195 22.93 23.26 33.83
CA GLU A 195 23.42 24.65 33.87
C GLU A 195 22.63 25.56 32.93
N VAL A 196 22.43 25.17 31.66
CA VAL A 196 21.61 25.96 30.70
C VAL A 196 20.15 26.05 31.16
N LYS A 197 19.60 25.04 31.79
CA LYS A 197 18.26 25.12 32.40
C LYS A 197 18.20 26.10 33.56
N SER A 198 19.26 26.19 34.38
CA SER A 198 19.31 27.12 35.48
C SER A 198 19.43 28.55 35.00
N ASP A 199 20.25 28.82 33.98
CA ASP A 199 20.47 30.16 33.39
C ASP A 199 19.24 30.70 32.68
N LEU A 200 18.42 29.80 32.10
CA LEU A 200 17.18 30.17 31.42
C LEU A 200 15.96 30.25 32.33
N LYS A 201 16.05 29.80 33.58
CA LYS A 201 14.91 29.68 34.49
C LYS A 201 14.20 31.03 34.72
N ASP A 202 14.96 32.11 34.79
CA ASP A 202 14.47 33.47 35.03
C ASP A 202 14.59 34.38 33.79
N ALA A 203 14.95 33.81 32.63
CA ALA A 203 15.04 34.55 31.38
C ALA A 203 13.63 34.95 30.85
N ALA A 204 13.49 36.25 30.59
CA ALA A 204 12.29 36.74 29.90
C ALA A 204 12.33 36.32 28.44
N TYR A 205 11.31 35.63 27.98
CA TYR A 205 11.20 35.21 26.58
C TYR A 205 9.79 35.50 26.02
N ALA A 206 9.70 35.61 24.71
CA ALA A 206 8.48 35.82 23.99
C ALA A 206 8.37 34.82 22.82
N HIS A 207 7.18 34.33 22.58
CA HIS A 207 6.89 33.55 21.39
C HIS A 207 6.72 34.51 20.20
N LEU A 208 7.60 34.42 19.20
CA LEU A 208 7.57 35.26 18.01
C LEU A 208 6.75 34.70 16.85
N HIS A 209 6.39 33.42 16.90
CA HIS A 209 5.61 32.77 15.86
C HIS A 209 4.65 31.74 16.47
N ASN A 210 3.37 32.04 16.47
CA ASN A 210 2.34 31.16 16.96
C ASN A 210 1.24 30.99 15.92
N HIS A 211 0.72 29.78 15.83
CA HIS A 211 -0.46 29.48 15.06
C HIS A 211 -1.70 29.43 15.96
N SER A 212 -2.76 30.12 15.58
CA SER A 212 -4.05 30.08 16.27
C SER A 212 -5.07 29.24 15.48
N GLN A 213 -6.28 29.12 16.01
CA GLN A 213 -7.39 28.46 15.32
C GLN A 213 -7.70 29.00 13.91
N PHE A 214 -7.22 30.21 13.58
CA PHE A 214 -7.36 30.77 12.24
C PHE A 214 -6.26 30.33 11.27
N SER A 215 -5.19 29.69 11.75
CA SER A 215 -4.21 29.02 10.91
C SER A 215 -4.72 27.65 10.50
N VAL A 216 -5.44 27.58 9.40
CA VAL A 216 -6.13 26.39 8.93
C VAL A 216 -5.19 25.17 8.93
N LEU A 217 -5.59 24.10 9.58
CA LEU A 217 -4.89 22.80 9.71
C LEU A 217 -3.58 22.83 10.54
N GLN A 218 -3.20 23.94 11.16
CA GLN A 218 -1.94 24.03 11.90
C GLN A 218 -2.10 24.16 13.41
N SER A 219 -3.23 24.69 13.88
CA SER A 219 -3.50 24.84 15.31
C SER A 219 -5.00 24.87 15.62
N THR A 220 -5.34 24.41 16.81
CA THR A 220 -6.70 24.48 17.37
C THR A 220 -6.80 25.45 18.53
N ILE A 221 -5.69 26.15 18.89
CA ILE A 221 -5.67 27.04 20.05
C ILE A 221 -6.47 28.31 19.80
N ALA A 222 -7.45 28.59 20.65
CA ALA A 222 -8.22 29.83 20.58
C ALA A 222 -7.35 31.01 21.00
N ILE A 223 -7.52 32.17 20.34
CA ILE A 223 -6.76 33.40 20.65
C ILE A 223 -6.87 33.76 22.12
N ASN A 224 -8.08 33.70 22.69
CA ASN A 224 -8.30 34.00 24.10
C ASN A 224 -7.52 33.08 25.04
N ASP A 225 -7.35 31.82 24.69
CA ASP A 225 -6.60 30.86 25.51
C ASP A 225 -5.11 31.07 25.38
N LEU A 226 -4.62 31.44 24.19
CA LEU A 226 -3.25 31.84 23.97
C LEU A 226 -2.89 33.09 24.81
N VAL A 227 -3.72 34.13 24.79
CA VAL A 227 -3.51 35.37 25.58
C VAL A 227 -3.55 35.05 27.09
N LYS A 228 -4.50 34.25 27.57
CA LYS A 228 -4.55 33.84 28.98
C LYS A 228 -3.32 33.05 29.40
N ALA A 229 -2.83 32.12 28.55
CA ALA A 229 -1.63 31.36 28.83
C ALA A 229 -0.39 32.27 28.89
N THR A 230 -0.24 33.22 27.96
CA THR A 230 0.83 34.24 27.96
C THR A 230 0.85 35.02 29.25
N ALA A 231 -0.30 35.53 29.69
CA ALA A 231 -0.45 36.24 30.96
C ALA A 231 -0.12 35.38 32.18
N LYS A 232 -0.61 34.14 32.21
CA LYS A 232 -0.35 33.14 33.27
C LYS A 232 1.13 32.87 33.43
N PHE A 233 1.84 32.70 32.31
CA PHE A 233 3.28 32.41 32.30
C PHE A 233 4.15 33.71 32.37
N LYS A 234 3.52 34.87 32.57
CA LYS A 234 4.21 36.17 32.67
C LYS A 234 5.16 36.45 31.50
N MET A 235 4.80 36.01 30.30
CA MET A 235 5.58 36.28 29.11
C MET A 235 5.49 37.80 28.75
N PRO A 236 6.58 38.47 28.37
CA PRO A 236 6.55 39.87 28.04
C PRO A 236 5.79 40.20 26.75
N ALA A 237 5.71 39.26 25.82
CA ALA A 237 5.00 39.42 24.55
C ALA A 237 4.66 38.04 23.93
N VAL A 238 3.71 38.06 22.99
CA VAL A 238 3.42 36.95 22.08
C VAL A 238 3.05 37.53 20.72
N ALA A 239 3.58 36.97 19.65
CA ALA A 239 3.21 37.31 18.27
C ALA A 239 2.44 36.17 17.62
N MET A 240 1.48 36.51 16.75
CA MET A 240 0.66 35.57 15.97
C MET A 240 0.80 35.86 14.49
#